data_568ca19bf56a10803cc7a201cb2ce461
#
_entry.id   568ca19bf56a10803cc7a201cb2ce461
#
_cell.length_a   1.000
_cell.length_b   1.000
_cell.length_c   1.000
_cell.angle_alpha   90.00
_cell.angle_beta   90.00
_cell.angle_gamma   90.00
#
_symmetry.space_group_name_H-M   'P 1'
#
loop_
_entity.id
_entity.type
_entity.pdbx_description
1 polymer ?
#
loop_
_entity_poly.entity_id
_entity_poly.type
_entity_poly.pdbx_seq_one_letter_code
_entity_poly.pdbx_strand_id
1 'polypeptide(L)'
;MLLLAGALFLAACGEDDAFFEVEDDIEPIFYTVELQGVPSDTIQARAEAVLRVYRQQDEGAPSLGFLRRRAQNDTETLSTLLRSAGYVMPNISVSVADPTPGEARAQVILTIEAGRRFTLAEHAFVLTNATPMPGALDPAELGSPVNGPAVAEDIIAAEDAAVAQLRRTGYAYARFVQRDAVADPEAGTMRVESVIDAGRRYTFGALTFEGLEAVEEDYLRTYVQWGEGEVFNRALLPDLEEDFAGTSLFSRLSITTPDEPPEGEVLPVAARVEERLPRSITFGVRFDTDVGPGFVSSLQHRNLFGRNETGQVSGSVNREERTIGFDYRVPQFGRDGQDLVYSLDLTQFDQDAFEGNTVATQIGLERELDEDVTAGVGILIEYSDLIDSGVPQESTLFGLPVFLAFDSVRDPLDPQNGARSRIELTPFTGTVDEEPVEFLRVDGRLATYRKLDNAGRIVLATRVRAGAILTNDLTEVPSTKRLFAGGGGSVRGFASDSIGPRDANGDPRGGLSVVEAGVELRYRATETIGLAVFTEGGIVDDIPVPDVIGDVRQGVGAGVRFFTPIGPIRADLARPVQLRSGEDPYQLYLSLGQAF
;
A
#
# COMPACT_ATOMS: atom_id res chain seq x y z
N MET A 1 13.89 -7.98 45.59
CA MET A 1 14.68 -7.74 46.81
C MET A 1 14.63 -6.26 47.12
N LEU A 2 14.01 -5.97 48.16
CA LEU A 2 13.94 -4.88 49.14
C LEU A 2 13.35 -3.56 48.63
N LEU A 3 12.14 -3.22 49.10
CA LEU A 3 11.65 -2.72 50.39
C LEU A 3 11.89 -1.20 50.54
N LEU A 4 10.82 -0.40 50.58
CA LEU A 4 9.96 -0.02 51.72
C LEU A 4 10.46 1.17 52.55
N ALA A 5 9.52 1.99 52.86
CA ALA A 5 9.32 2.83 54.04
C ALA A 5 9.79 4.28 53.88
N GLY A 6 9.09 5.26 54.31
CA GLY A 6 8.02 5.45 55.31
C GLY A 6 7.81 6.93 55.45
N ALA A 7 6.66 7.28 55.68
CA ALA A 7 5.94 7.61 56.88
C ALA A 7 6.03 9.08 57.35
N LEU A 8 4.85 9.65 57.38
CA LEU A 8 4.27 10.56 58.39
C LEU A 8 5.11 11.70 58.99
N PHE A 9 4.58 12.93 58.82
CA PHE A 9 4.44 13.84 59.95
C PHE A 9 3.15 14.67 59.82
N LEU A 10 2.25 14.44 60.77
CA LEU A 10 1.15 15.31 61.15
C LEU A 10 1.70 16.50 61.95
N ALA A 11 1.23 17.70 61.64
CA ALA A 11 0.99 18.70 62.69
C ALA A 11 -0.10 19.66 62.19
N ALA A 12 -1.15 19.70 62.95
CA ALA A 12 -2.29 20.61 62.84
C ALA A 12 -1.88 22.03 63.20
N CYS A 13 -2.48 22.99 62.47
CA CYS A 13 -3.02 24.24 63.06
C CYS A 13 -4.05 24.78 62.08
N GLY A 14 -5.26 24.94 62.56
CA GLY A 14 -6.37 25.46 61.83
C GLY A 14 -6.25 26.94 61.65
N GLU A 15 -6.97 27.42 60.66
CA GLU A 15 -7.80 28.64 60.71
C GLU A 15 -8.62 28.70 59.40
N ASP A 16 -9.85 29.04 59.58
CA ASP A 16 -10.90 29.15 58.61
C ASP A 16 -10.50 30.02 57.41
N ASP A 17 -10.26 29.38 56.25
CA ASP A 17 -10.47 30.02 54.94
C ASP A 17 -11.57 29.22 54.25
N ALA A 18 -12.78 29.75 54.33
CA ALA A 18 -13.88 29.39 53.45
C ALA A 18 -13.48 29.68 52.03
N PHE A 19 -12.87 28.72 51.33
CA PHE A 19 -12.87 28.65 49.90
C PHE A 19 -14.33 28.60 49.48
N PHE A 20 -14.83 29.72 48.94
CA PHE A 20 -16.00 29.69 48.09
C PHE A 20 -15.66 28.77 46.91
N GLU A 21 -16.05 27.50 46.99
CA GLU A 21 -16.33 26.72 45.78
C GLU A 21 -17.47 27.43 45.08
N VAL A 22 -17.11 28.26 44.12
CA VAL A 22 -18.06 28.68 43.10
C VAL A 22 -18.29 27.40 42.26
N GLU A 23 -19.29 26.62 42.66
CA GLU A 23 -19.95 25.70 41.72
C GLU A 23 -20.60 26.58 40.66
N ASP A 24 -19.82 26.93 39.63
CA ASP A 24 -20.36 27.45 38.37
C ASP A 24 -20.95 26.26 37.62
N ASP A 25 -22.08 25.72 38.10
CA ASP A 25 -23.01 24.94 37.29
C ASP A 25 -23.69 25.90 36.28
N ILE A 26 -22.89 26.46 35.37
CA ILE A 26 -23.41 27.20 34.24
C ILE A 26 -23.90 26.14 33.26
N GLU A 27 -25.21 25.86 33.29
CA GLU A 27 -25.83 25.02 32.27
C GLU A 27 -25.55 25.63 30.89
N PRO A 28 -24.87 24.89 29.96
CA PRO A 28 -24.55 25.44 28.65
C PRO A 28 -25.84 25.73 27.87
N ILE A 29 -25.88 26.88 27.24
CA ILE A 29 -26.96 27.22 26.33
C ILE A 29 -26.73 26.50 25.00
N PHE A 30 -27.57 25.52 24.72
CA PHE A 30 -27.60 24.85 23.43
C PHE A 30 -28.27 25.75 22.37
N TYR A 31 -27.85 25.62 21.14
CA TYR A 31 -28.35 26.47 20.05
C TYR A 31 -28.43 25.72 18.73
N THR A 32 -29.17 26.27 17.79
CA THR A 32 -29.20 25.85 16.39
C THR A 32 -28.58 26.94 15.54
N VAL A 33 -27.97 26.57 14.42
CA VAL A 33 -27.34 27.50 13.48
C VAL A 33 -28.01 27.39 12.14
N GLU A 34 -28.33 28.55 11.55
CA GLU A 34 -28.90 28.65 10.21
C GLU A 34 -28.10 29.65 9.39
N LEU A 35 -27.68 29.23 8.19
CA LEU A 35 -27.08 30.10 7.18
C LEU A 35 -28.14 30.47 6.15
N GLN A 36 -28.42 31.73 5.98
CA GLN A 36 -29.37 32.25 4.98
C GLN A 36 -28.63 32.98 3.87
N GLY A 37 -29.04 32.80 2.61
CA GLY A 37 -28.47 33.50 1.45
C GLY A 37 -27.10 32.98 0.99
N VAL A 38 -26.77 31.72 1.31
CA VAL A 38 -25.52 31.07 0.87
C VAL A 38 -25.53 30.88 -0.65
N PRO A 39 -24.48 31.29 -1.39
CA PRO A 39 -24.47 31.25 -2.86
C PRO A 39 -24.39 29.86 -3.48
N SER A 40 -23.88 28.87 -2.77
CA SER A 40 -23.76 27.49 -3.27
C SER A 40 -23.60 26.47 -2.14
N ASP A 41 -23.96 25.19 -2.41
CA ASP A 41 -23.83 24.08 -1.47
C ASP A 41 -22.35 23.86 -1.04
N THR A 42 -21.41 24.10 -1.94
CA THR A 42 -19.96 24.02 -1.63
C THR A 42 -19.54 25.04 -0.58
N ILE A 43 -20.03 26.27 -0.69
CA ILE A 43 -19.75 27.34 0.30
C ILE A 43 -20.44 27.01 1.62
N GLN A 44 -21.64 26.48 1.58
CA GLN A 44 -22.35 26.03 2.77
C GLN A 44 -21.56 24.95 3.52
N ALA A 45 -21.16 23.88 2.84
CA ALA A 45 -20.39 22.79 3.44
C ALA A 45 -19.04 23.28 4.02
N ARG A 46 -18.34 24.18 3.31
CA ARG A 46 -17.11 24.79 3.81
C ARG A 46 -17.36 25.69 5.04
N ALA A 47 -18.44 26.46 5.06
CA ALA A 47 -18.81 27.29 6.20
C ALA A 47 -19.13 26.45 7.43
N GLU A 48 -19.94 25.40 7.28
CA GLU A 48 -20.27 24.45 8.35
C GLU A 48 -18.99 23.81 8.95
N ALA A 49 -17.99 23.51 8.12
CA ALA A 49 -16.73 22.91 8.56
C ALA A 49 -15.81 23.87 9.32
N VAL A 50 -15.84 25.19 9.06
CA VAL A 50 -14.87 26.14 9.61
C VAL A 50 -15.44 27.07 10.69
N LEU A 51 -16.75 27.38 10.67
CA LEU A 51 -17.37 28.27 11.63
C LEU A 51 -17.46 27.66 13.03
N ARG A 52 -17.07 28.41 14.03
CA ARG A 52 -17.08 27.94 15.43
C ARG A 52 -18.48 27.67 15.95
N VAL A 53 -19.48 28.41 15.47
CA VAL A 53 -20.88 28.18 15.84
C VAL A 53 -21.39 26.82 15.42
N TYR A 54 -20.88 26.23 14.32
CA TYR A 54 -21.17 24.85 13.93
C TYR A 54 -20.32 23.84 14.70
N ARG A 55 -19.00 24.05 14.75
CA ARG A 55 -18.06 23.12 15.37
C ARG A 55 -18.28 22.89 16.87
N GLN A 56 -18.81 23.90 17.57
CA GLN A 56 -19.05 23.87 19.01
C GLN A 56 -20.55 23.85 19.36
N GLN A 57 -21.38 23.44 18.42
CA GLN A 57 -22.83 23.42 18.60
C GLN A 57 -23.25 22.41 19.67
N ASP A 58 -22.62 21.24 19.69
CA ASP A 58 -22.92 20.16 20.64
C ASP A 58 -22.40 20.45 22.06
N GLU A 59 -21.36 21.29 22.19
CA GLU A 59 -20.82 21.72 23.47
C GLU A 59 -21.68 22.83 24.13
N GLY A 60 -22.47 23.54 23.32
CA GLY A 60 -23.23 24.71 23.75
C GLY A 60 -22.37 25.97 23.98
N ALA A 61 -22.92 26.96 24.64
CA ALA A 61 -22.22 28.17 25.00
C ALA A 61 -22.45 28.51 26.48
N PRO A 62 -21.45 29.03 27.21
CA PRO A 62 -21.59 29.34 28.64
C PRO A 62 -22.61 30.46 28.94
N SER A 63 -22.89 31.35 27.97
CA SER A 63 -23.88 32.40 28.07
C SER A 63 -24.28 32.91 26.70
N LEU A 64 -25.45 33.61 26.61
CA LEU A 64 -25.89 34.28 25.39
C LEU A 64 -24.90 35.34 24.91
N GLY A 65 -24.26 36.06 25.83
CA GLY A 65 -23.21 37.02 25.51
C GLY A 65 -22.00 36.35 24.84
N PHE A 66 -21.63 35.13 25.28
CA PHE A 66 -20.56 34.33 24.68
C PHE A 66 -20.97 33.84 23.30
N LEU A 67 -22.21 33.36 23.14
CA LEU A 67 -22.75 32.92 21.88
C LEU A 67 -22.79 34.05 20.83
N ARG A 68 -23.26 35.26 21.25
CA ARG A 68 -23.26 36.44 20.37
C ARG A 68 -21.86 36.82 19.92
N ARG A 69 -20.87 36.76 20.82
CA ARG A 69 -19.46 37.06 20.47
C ARG A 69 -18.88 36.01 19.54
N ARG A 70 -19.18 34.72 19.78
CA ARG A 70 -18.77 33.60 18.90
C ARG A 70 -19.33 33.81 17.50
N ALA A 71 -20.62 34.05 17.38
CA ALA A 71 -21.30 34.31 16.11
C ALA A 71 -20.78 35.57 15.40
N GLN A 72 -20.48 36.65 16.16
CA GLN A 72 -19.90 37.86 15.59
C GLN A 72 -18.49 37.64 15.06
N ASN A 73 -17.65 36.87 15.74
CA ASN A 73 -16.31 36.54 15.24
C ASN A 73 -16.37 35.69 13.96
N ASP A 74 -17.36 34.81 13.85
CA ASP A 74 -17.56 33.96 12.68
C ASP A 74 -17.97 34.74 11.43
N THR A 75 -18.51 35.97 11.56
CA THR A 75 -18.81 36.84 10.39
C THR A 75 -17.54 37.19 9.61
N GLU A 76 -16.41 37.43 10.29
CA GLU A 76 -15.13 37.70 9.63
C GLU A 76 -14.59 36.45 8.91
N THR A 77 -14.68 35.29 9.55
CA THR A 77 -14.31 33.98 8.94
C THR A 77 -15.15 33.73 7.69
N LEU A 78 -16.46 33.95 7.78
CA LEU A 78 -17.38 33.75 6.67
C LEU A 78 -17.14 34.78 5.54
N SER A 79 -16.85 36.04 5.90
CA SER A 79 -16.46 37.05 4.92
C SER A 79 -15.18 36.66 4.16
N THR A 80 -14.19 36.13 4.86
CA THR A 80 -12.95 35.64 4.26
C THR A 80 -13.22 34.46 3.32
N LEU A 81 -14.06 33.51 3.73
CA LEU A 81 -14.49 32.39 2.90
C LEU A 81 -15.18 32.84 1.61
N LEU A 82 -16.11 33.81 1.72
CA LEU A 82 -16.81 34.35 0.55
C LEU A 82 -15.87 35.11 -0.39
N ARG A 83 -14.95 35.91 0.16
CA ARG A 83 -13.92 36.61 -0.64
C ARG A 83 -13.02 35.60 -1.37
N SER A 84 -12.61 34.54 -0.73
CA SER A 84 -11.79 33.48 -1.37
C SER A 84 -12.54 32.78 -2.51
N ALA A 85 -13.88 32.75 -2.47
CA ALA A 85 -14.73 32.20 -3.51
C ALA A 85 -15.09 33.20 -4.63
N GLY A 86 -14.53 34.43 -4.58
CA GLY A 86 -14.72 35.48 -5.56
C GLY A 86 -15.85 36.49 -5.26
N TYR A 87 -16.47 36.45 -4.09
CA TYR A 87 -17.44 37.46 -3.63
C TYR A 87 -16.72 38.52 -2.81
N VAL A 88 -16.15 39.51 -3.49
CA VAL A 88 -15.18 40.46 -2.91
C VAL A 88 -15.80 41.38 -1.84
N MET A 89 -17.08 41.70 -1.96
CA MET A 89 -17.78 42.64 -1.12
C MET A 89 -19.01 42.01 -0.44
N PRO A 90 -18.87 40.93 0.33
CA PRO A 90 -20.01 40.34 1.02
C PRO A 90 -20.43 41.21 2.21
N ASN A 91 -21.74 41.30 2.44
CA ASN A 91 -22.32 41.85 3.66
C ASN A 91 -22.90 40.71 4.49
N ILE A 92 -22.49 40.59 5.75
CA ILE A 92 -22.91 39.51 6.63
C ILE A 92 -23.47 40.12 7.91
N SER A 93 -24.68 39.73 8.23
CA SER A 93 -25.33 40.11 9.49
C SER A 93 -25.59 38.86 10.33
N VAL A 94 -25.50 39.01 11.63
CA VAL A 94 -25.76 37.96 12.61
C VAL A 94 -26.86 38.36 13.57
N SER A 95 -27.80 37.48 13.82
CA SER A 95 -28.79 37.61 14.89
C SER A 95 -28.75 36.37 15.79
N VAL A 96 -28.86 36.59 17.08
CA VAL A 96 -28.94 35.52 18.08
C VAL A 96 -30.23 35.76 18.87
N ALA A 97 -31.22 34.90 18.61
CA ALA A 97 -32.50 34.95 19.32
C ALA A 97 -32.39 34.16 20.63
N ASP A 98 -32.98 34.73 21.67
CA ASP A 98 -33.08 34.06 22.96
C ASP A 98 -34.03 32.86 22.85
N PRO A 99 -33.86 31.81 23.68
CA PRO A 99 -34.77 30.67 23.68
C PRO A 99 -36.21 31.15 23.95
N THR A 100 -37.15 30.79 23.07
CA THR A 100 -38.58 31.07 23.30
C THR A 100 -39.13 30.18 24.42
N PRO A 101 -40.15 30.64 25.19
CA PRO A 101 -40.79 29.83 26.22
C PRO A 101 -41.30 28.52 25.61
N GLY A 102 -40.65 27.38 25.96
CA GLY A 102 -40.94 26.04 25.43
C GLY A 102 -39.91 25.48 24.47
N GLU A 103 -38.93 26.26 24.00
CA GLU A 103 -37.80 25.82 23.20
C GLU A 103 -36.52 25.81 24.07
N ALA A 104 -35.85 24.66 24.13
CA ALA A 104 -34.63 24.47 24.94
C ALA A 104 -33.36 25.00 24.27
N ARG A 105 -33.44 25.65 23.08
CA ARG A 105 -32.28 26.08 22.28
C ARG A 105 -32.41 27.50 21.80
N ALA A 106 -31.30 28.23 21.87
CA ALA A 106 -31.17 29.55 21.21
C ALA A 106 -31.00 29.35 19.69
N GLN A 107 -31.33 30.36 18.88
CA GLN A 107 -31.14 30.30 17.44
C GLN A 107 -30.09 31.34 17.00
N VAL A 108 -29.09 30.87 16.25
CA VAL A 108 -28.09 31.72 15.59
C VAL A 108 -28.40 31.77 14.11
N ILE A 109 -28.69 32.93 13.56
CA ILE A 109 -28.95 33.14 12.14
C ILE A 109 -27.84 34.04 11.58
N LEU A 110 -27.10 33.51 10.60
CA LEU A 110 -26.13 34.28 9.82
C LEU A 110 -26.74 34.54 8.44
N THR A 111 -27.08 35.79 8.16
CA THR A 111 -27.63 36.20 6.88
C THR A 111 -26.54 36.77 6.00
N ILE A 112 -26.40 36.18 4.81
CA ILE A 112 -25.34 36.44 3.83
C ILE A 112 -25.95 37.18 2.64
N GLU A 113 -25.48 38.39 2.37
CA GLU A 113 -25.65 39.07 1.11
C GLU A 113 -24.33 39.01 0.37
N ALA A 114 -24.10 37.93 -0.38
CA ALA A 114 -22.82 37.67 -1.02
C ALA A 114 -22.43 38.72 -2.07
N GLY A 115 -23.41 39.39 -2.64
CA GLY A 115 -23.20 40.36 -3.70
C GLY A 115 -22.81 39.70 -5.04
N ARG A 116 -22.18 40.48 -5.90
CA ARG A 116 -21.72 40.01 -7.22
C ARG A 116 -20.47 39.16 -7.07
N ARG A 117 -20.42 38.02 -7.78
CA ARG A 117 -19.18 37.24 -7.94
C ARG A 117 -18.32 37.91 -8.99
N PHE A 118 -17.06 38.17 -8.67
CA PHE A 118 -16.10 38.82 -9.55
C PHE A 118 -15.48 37.83 -10.52
N THR A 119 -15.21 38.31 -11.74
CA THR A 119 -14.50 37.56 -12.78
C THR A 119 -13.04 38.01 -12.82
N LEU A 120 -12.11 37.07 -12.92
CA LEU A 120 -10.69 37.35 -13.09
C LEU A 120 -10.46 37.82 -14.55
N ALA A 121 -10.29 39.11 -14.75
CA ALA A 121 -10.08 39.69 -16.09
C ALA A 121 -8.65 39.50 -16.58
N GLU A 122 -7.68 39.50 -15.65
CA GLU A 122 -6.27 39.40 -15.96
C GLU A 122 -5.53 38.77 -14.79
N HIS A 123 -4.57 37.86 -15.09
CA HIS A 123 -3.56 37.41 -14.15
C HIS A 123 -2.20 37.55 -14.85
N ALA A 124 -1.32 38.37 -14.29
CA ALA A 124 0.03 38.60 -14.84
C ALA A 124 1.09 38.10 -13.87
N PHE A 125 2.09 37.38 -14.42
CA PHE A 125 3.29 37.01 -13.66
C PHE A 125 4.41 38.00 -13.96
N VAL A 126 4.87 38.71 -12.97
CA VAL A 126 6.01 39.64 -13.04
C VAL A 126 7.25 38.95 -12.45
N LEU A 127 8.23 38.71 -13.32
CA LEU A 127 9.49 38.08 -12.92
C LEU A 127 10.53 39.11 -12.54
N THR A 128 11.14 38.94 -11.37
CA THR A 128 12.22 39.79 -10.87
C THR A 128 13.50 38.98 -10.72
N ASN A 129 14.66 39.68 -10.74
CA ASN A 129 15.99 39.10 -10.54
C ASN A 129 16.35 37.92 -11.48
N ALA A 130 15.58 37.70 -12.54
CA ALA A 130 15.82 36.59 -13.46
C ALA A 130 17.09 36.79 -14.28
N THR A 131 18.00 35.81 -14.26
CA THR A 131 19.25 35.84 -15.03
C THR A 131 19.59 34.42 -15.53
N PRO A 132 19.54 34.14 -16.86
CA PRO A 132 18.89 34.96 -17.89
C PRO A 132 17.38 35.08 -17.67
N MET A 133 16.72 36.02 -18.36
CA MET A 133 15.27 36.13 -18.30
C MET A 133 14.61 34.89 -18.91
N PRO A 134 13.72 34.18 -18.20
CA PRO A 134 12.96 33.07 -18.78
C PRO A 134 11.94 33.54 -19.81
N GLY A 135 11.34 32.62 -20.55
CA GLY A 135 10.16 32.91 -21.36
C GLY A 135 8.97 33.39 -20.54
N ALA A 136 8.03 34.03 -21.17
CA ALA A 136 6.80 34.45 -20.51
C ALA A 136 6.03 33.22 -19.96
N LEU A 137 5.52 33.37 -18.75
CA LEU A 137 4.63 32.39 -18.14
C LEU A 137 3.20 32.71 -18.57
N ASP A 138 2.52 31.75 -19.21
CA ASP A 138 1.11 31.92 -19.58
C ASP A 138 0.22 31.47 -18.41
N PRO A 139 -0.53 32.41 -17.81
CA PRO A 139 -1.40 32.07 -16.69
C PRO A 139 -2.45 31.02 -17.04
N ALA A 140 -2.93 30.96 -18.29
CA ALA A 140 -3.94 30.00 -18.69
C ALA A 140 -3.37 28.56 -18.75
N GLU A 141 -2.13 28.40 -19.23
CA GLU A 141 -1.43 27.10 -19.23
C GLU A 141 -1.10 26.63 -17.80
N LEU A 142 -1.01 27.56 -16.85
CA LEU A 142 -0.74 27.28 -15.44
C LEU A 142 -2.02 27.10 -14.62
N GLY A 143 -3.19 27.02 -15.26
CA GLY A 143 -4.45 26.75 -14.59
C GLY A 143 -5.12 27.99 -13.95
N SER A 144 -4.64 29.21 -14.25
CA SER A 144 -5.30 30.43 -13.78
C SER A 144 -6.71 30.57 -14.40
N PRO A 145 -7.74 30.94 -13.61
CA PRO A 145 -9.11 31.02 -14.09
C PRO A 145 -9.39 32.35 -14.82
N VAL A 146 -8.52 32.78 -15.73
CA VAL A 146 -8.72 34.02 -16.51
C VAL A 146 -10.01 33.91 -17.33
N ASN A 147 -10.84 34.93 -17.25
CA ASN A 147 -12.23 35.01 -17.72
C ASN A 147 -13.23 34.10 -16.97
N GLY A 148 -12.79 33.43 -15.92
CA GLY A 148 -13.61 32.69 -14.97
C GLY A 148 -13.80 33.42 -13.64
N PRO A 149 -14.45 32.77 -12.66
CA PRO A 149 -14.59 33.33 -11.32
C PRO A 149 -13.23 33.59 -10.65
N ALA A 150 -13.07 34.73 -9.98
CA ALA A 150 -11.82 35.07 -9.28
C ALA A 150 -11.70 34.31 -7.95
N VAL A 151 -11.42 32.99 -8.03
CA VAL A 151 -11.26 32.10 -6.88
C VAL A 151 -9.82 32.14 -6.39
N ALA A 152 -9.61 32.41 -5.11
CA ALA A 152 -8.28 32.57 -4.56
C ALA A 152 -7.46 31.26 -4.62
N GLU A 153 -8.10 30.11 -4.44
CA GLU A 153 -7.47 28.79 -4.51
C GLU A 153 -6.85 28.53 -5.89
N ASP A 154 -7.58 28.85 -6.97
CA ASP A 154 -7.12 28.67 -8.34
C ASP A 154 -5.97 29.64 -8.70
N ILE A 155 -6.04 30.89 -8.18
CA ILE A 155 -4.98 31.88 -8.36
C ILE A 155 -3.69 31.42 -7.67
N ILE A 156 -3.78 30.92 -6.42
CA ILE A 156 -2.65 30.41 -5.65
C ILE A 156 -2.06 29.16 -6.34
N ALA A 157 -2.91 28.26 -6.81
CA ALA A 157 -2.45 27.07 -7.53
C ALA A 157 -1.67 27.43 -8.81
N ALA A 158 -2.12 28.45 -9.55
CA ALA A 158 -1.40 28.96 -10.73
C ALA A 158 -0.06 29.60 -10.36
N GLU A 159 0.04 30.29 -9.23
CA GLU A 159 1.31 30.84 -8.71
C GLU A 159 2.29 29.75 -8.32
N ASP A 160 1.82 28.72 -7.62
CA ASP A 160 2.62 27.56 -7.24
C ASP A 160 3.09 26.79 -8.50
N ALA A 161 2.23 26.65 -9.51
CA ALA A 161 2.58 26.04 -10.79
C ALA A 161 3.64 26.87 -11.54
N ALA A 162 3.53 28.21 -11.51
CA ALA A 162 4.53 29.11 -12.10
C ALA A 162 5.90 28.95 -11.44
N VAL A 163 5.96 28.92 -10.13
CA VAL A 163 7.20 28.69 -9.36
C VAL A 163 7.76 27.29 -9.66
N ALA A 164 6.90 26.27 -9.69
CA ALA A 164 7.32 24.91 -10.01
C ALA A 164 7.89 24.82 -11.43
N GLN A 165 7.28 25.47 -12.41
CA GLN A 165 7.79 25.51 -13.80
C GLN A 165 9.17 26.18 -13.87
N LEU A 166 9.36 27.31 -13.19
CA LEU A 166 10.67 27.97 -13.11
C LEU A 166 11.72 27.05 -12.50
N ARG A 167 11.38 26.34 -11.41
CA ARG A 167 12.29 25.39 -10.75
C ARG A 167 12.62 24.17 -11.59
N ARG A 168 11.73 23.77 -12.52
CA ARG A 168 12.03 22.71 -13.50
C ARG A 168 12.92 23.18 -14.66
N THR A 169 13.00 24.48 -14.92
CA THR A 169 13.75 25.06 -16.03
C THR A 169 15.04 25.78 -15.61
N GLY A 170 15.54 25.43 -14.42
CA GLY A 170 16.84 25.86 -13.90
C GLY A 170 16.81 26.93 -12.84
N TYR A 171 15.71 27.58 -12.58
CA TYR A 171 15.62 28.64 -11.55
C TYR A 171 15.35 28.03 -10.17
N ALA A 172 16.34 27.31 -9.65
CA ALA A 172 16.24 26.47 -8.46
C ALA A 172 15.64 27.18 -7.21
N TYR A 173 15.93 28.47 -7.06
CA TYR A 173 15.52 29.29 -5.92
C TYR A 173 14.32 30.20 -6.23
N ALA A 174 13.63 29.99 -7.36
CA ALA A 174 12.43 30.73 -7.69
C ALA A 174 11.42 30.65 -6.54
N ARG A 175 10.83 31.80 -6.18
CA ARG A 175 9.87 31.90 -5.07
C ARG A 175 8.84 32.98 -5.35
N PHE A 176 7.64 32.74 -4.88
CA PHE A 176 6.62 33.76 -4.82
C PHE A 176 6.99 34.86 -3.83
N VAL A 177 6.76 36.11 -4.19
CA VAL A 177 7.11 37.29 -3.36
C VAL A 177 5.86 37.99 -2.88
N GLN A 178 4.98 38.39 -3.81
CA GLN A 178 3.84 39.26 -3.52
C GLN A 178 2.72 39.04 -4.55
N ARG A 179 1.48 39.24 -4.13
CA ARG A 179 0.30 39.32 -4.97
C ARG A 179 -0.39 40.68 -4.79
N ASP A 180 -0.62 41.35 -5.88
CA ASP A 180 -1.44 42.56 -5.91
C ASP A 180 -2.76 42.25 -6.64
N ALA A 181 -3.88 42.27 -5.92
CA ALA A 181 -5.21 42.01 -6.45
C ALA A 181 -6.05 43.26 -6.40
N VAL A 182 -6.46 43.74 -7.57
CA VAL A 182 -7.26 44.96 -7.71
C VAL A 182 -8.63 44.59 -8.26
N ALA A 183 -9.66 44.87 -7.46
CA ALA A 183 -11.06 44.67 -7.84
C ALA A 183 -11.67 45.97 -8.40
N ASP A 184 -12.41 45.84 -9.50
CA ASP A 184 -13.25 46.89 -10.05
C ASP A 184 -14.72 46.58 -9.72
N PRO A 185 -15.34 47.30 -8.75
CA PRO A 185 -16.73 47.05 -8.34
C PRO A 185 -17.75 47.38 -9.44
N GLU A 186 -17.47 48.34 -10.29
CA GLU A 186 -18.40 48.73 -11.36
C GLU A 186 -18.43 47.70 -12.47
N ALA A 187 -17.25 47.27 -12.92
CA ALA A 187 -17.12 46.23 -13.91
C ALA A 187 -17.42 44.82 -13.32
N GLY A 188 -17.20 44.59 -12.04
CA GLY A 188 -17.27 43.30 -11.36
C GLY A 188 -16.14 42.37 -11.79
N THR A 189 -14.98 42.93 -12.02
CA THR A 189 -13.79 42.23 -12.46
C THR A 189 -12.65 42.40 -11.46
N MET A 190 -11.71 41.45 -11.48
CA MET A 190 -10.49 41.51 -10.70
C MET A 190 -9.28 41.35 -11.64
N ARG A 191 -8.24 42.10 -11.38
CA ARG A 191 -6.91 41.92 -11.96
C ARG A 191 -5.95 41.49 -10.86
N VAL A 192 -5.10 40.54 -11.19
CA VAL A 192 -4.09 40.02 -10.27
C VAL A 192 -2.71 40.14 -10.94
N GLU A 193 -1.77 40.70 -10.21
CA GLU A 193 -0.35 40.72 -10.56
C GLU A 193 0.39 39.95 -9.47
N SER A 194 1.08 38.85 -9.89
CA SER A 194 1.84 38.00 -9.01
C SER A 194 3.34 38.15 -9.29
N VAL A 195 4.06 38.65 -8.32
CA VAL A 195 5.52 38.90 -8.41
C VAL A 195 6.26 37.67 -7.96
N ILE A 196 7.12 37.15 -8.84
CA ILE A 196 7.97 35.99 -8.59
C ILE A 196 9.44 36.41 -8.72
N ASP A 197 10.20 36.19 -7.66
CA ASP A 197 11.66 36.29 -7.69
C ASP A 197 12.21 35.01 -8.32
N ALA A 198 12.61 35.05 -9.58
CA ALA A 198 13.10 33.89 -10.30
C ALA A 198 14.56 33.56 -9.94
N GLY A 199 15.35 34.58 -9.66
CA GLY A 199 16.76 34.43 -9.36
C GLY A 199 17.61 34.02 -10.57
N ARG A 200 18.74 33.38 -10.30
CA ARG A 200 19.68 32.90 -11.31
C ARG A 200 19.28 31.52 -11.80
N ARG A 201 19.56 31.24 -13.08
CA ARG A 201 19.43 29.90 -13.68
C ARG A 201 20.67 29.07 -13.38
N TYR A 202 20.46 27.82 -12.98
CA TYR A 202 21.53 26.86 -12.62
C TYR A 202 21.54 25.65 -13.54
N THR A 203 22.69 25.02 -13.60
CA THR A 203 22.92 23.68 -14.12
C THR A 203 23.26 22.73 -12.97
N PHE A 204 23.04 21.42 -13.16
CA PHE A 204 23.45 20.42 -12.18
C PHE A 204 24.98 20.42 -12.03
N GLY A 205 25.43 20.47 -10.80
CA GLY A 205 26.82 20.20 -10.42
C GLY A 205 27.00 18.74 -10.02
N ALA A 206 28.16 18.48 -9.40
CA ALA A 206 28.45 17.15 -8.90
C ALA A 206 27.43 16.70 -7.84
N LEU A 207 26.98 15.45 -7.97
CA LEU A 207 26.26 14.74 -6.91
C LEU A 207 27.30 14.13 -5.96
N THR A 208 27.24 14.51 -4.69
CA THR A 208 28.11 14.00 -3.62
C THR A 208 27.32 13.13 -2.66
N PHE A 209 27.93 12.06 -2.16
CA PHE A 209 27.33 11.16 -1.18
C PHE A 209 28.01 11.33 0.17
N GLU A 210 27.22 11.49 1.23
CA GLU A 210 27.67 11.59 2.61
C GLU A 210 27.04 10.46 3.43
N GLY A 211 27.85 9.65 4.11
CA GLY A 211 27.39 8.57 4.99
C GLY A 211 27.35 7.18 4.34
N LEU A 212 27.90 6.98 3.15
CA LEU A 212 28.09 5.65 2.56
C LEU A 212 29.20 4.90 3.33
N GLU A 213 28.94 3.62 3.63
CA GLU A 213 29.86 2.71 4.32
C GLU A 213 30.12 1.44 3.48
N ALA A 214 29.08 0.73 3.09
CA ALA A 214 29.13 -0.55 2.37
C ALA A 214 28.46 -0.50 0.99
N VAL A 215 27.68 0.54 0.70
CA VAL A 215 27.05 0.72 -0.60
C VAL A 215 28.02 1.38 -1.57
N GLU A 216 28.19 0.79 -2.75
CA GLU A 216 29.02 1.36 -3.80
C GLU A 216 28.36 2.60 -4.43
N GLU A 217 29.09 3.70 -4.49
CA GLU A 217 28.62 4.95 -5.09
C GLU A 217 28.22 4.76 -6.57
N ASP A 218 29.01 3.98 -7.32
CA ASP A 218 28.75 3.71 -8.74
C ASP A 218 27.39 3.00 -8.97
N TYR A 219 26.95 2.19 -8.00
CA TYR A 219 25.62 1.59 -8.05
C TYR A 219 24.51 2.65 -7.92
N LEU A 220 24.63 3.57 -6.96
CA LEU A 220 23.65 4.63 -6.76
C LEU A 220 23.60 5.62 -7.94
N ARG A 221 24.74 5.83 -8.60
CA ARG A 221 24.80 6.67 -9.79
C ARG A 221 23.99 6.13 -10.98
N THR A 222 23.68 4.83 -11.00
CA THR A 222 22.83 4.25 -12.07
C THR A 222 21.38 4.75 -12.01
N TYR A 223 20.92 5.26 -10.87
CA TYR A 223 19.58 5.84 -10.72
C TYR A 223 19.51 7.33 -11.11
N VAL A 224 20.66 7.99 -11.28
CA VAL A 224 20.70 9.44 -11.54
C VAL A 224 20.30 9.71 -12.98
N GLN A 225 19.23 10.47 -13.17
CA GLN A 225 18.64 10.77 -14.48
C GLN A 225 19.16 12.07 -15.13
N TRP A 226 20.21 12.66 -14.59
CA TRP A 226 20.82 13.89 -15.13
C TRP A 226 22.35 13.81 -15.20
N GLY A 227 22.93 14.57 -16.13
CA GLY A 227 24.36 14.77 -16.24
C GLY A 227 24.83 16.08 -15.61
N GLU A 228 26.10 16.15 -15.20
CA GLU A 228 26.73 17.41 -14.79
C GLU A 228 26.71 18.41 -15.96
N GLY A 229 26.30 19.65 -15.67
CA GLY A 229 26.16 20.72 -16.66
C GLY A 229 24.81 20.76 -17.36
N GLU A 230 23.93 19.77 -17.20
CA GLU A 230 22.55 19.84 -17.66
C GLU A 230 21.75 20.87 -16.87
N VAL A 231 20.69 21.41 -17.48
CA VAL A 231 19.82 22.38 -16.81
C VAL A 231 19.19 21.77 -15.57
N PHE A 232 19.35 22.44 -14.45
CA PHE A 232 18.79 21.98 -13.17
C PHE A 232 17.27 21.84 -13.27
N ASN A 233 16.78 20.70 -12.82
CA ASN A 233 15.35 20.40 -12.71
C ASN A 233 15.06 19.87 -11.31
N ARG A 234 14.37 20.70 -10.51
CA ARG A 234 14.08 20.36 -9.12
C ARG A 234 13.18 19.12 -8.97
N ALA A 235 12.35 18.79 -9.97
CA ALA A 235 11.46 17.66 -9.90
C ALA A 235 12.21 16.30 -9.87
N LEU A 236 13.43 16.25 -10.42
CA LEU A 236 14.26 15.03 -10.41
C LEU A 236 14.84 14.68 -9.03
N LEU A 237 14.83 15.59 -8.06
CA LEU A 237 15.38 15.29 -6.72
C LEU A 237 14.45 14.39 -5.90
N PRO A 238 13.13 14.67 -5.79
CA PRO A 238 12.20 13.75 -5.15
C PRO A 238 12.14 12.39 -5.84
N ASP A 239 12.20 12.35 -7.18
CA ASP A 239 12.20 11.10 -7.96
C ASP A 239 13.42 10.24 -7.58
N LEU A 240 14.63 10.83 -7.52
CA LEU A 240 15.83 10.13 -7.06
C LEU A 240 15.75 9.71 -5.59
N GLU A 241 15.12 10.51 -4.74
CA GLU A 241 14.91 10.17 -3.32
C GLU A 241 13.95 8.96 -3.20
N GLU A 242 12.92 8.89 -4.03
CA GLU A 242 12.01 7.75 -4.11
C GLU A 242 12.72 6.49 -4.64
N ASP A 243 13.52 6.61 -5.70
CA ASP A 243 14.33 5.51 -6.24
C ASP A 243 15.27 4.94 -5.15
N PHE A 244 16.00 5.81 -4.43
CA PHE A 244 16.89 5.36 -3.35
C PHE A 244 16.14 4.76 -2.17
N ALA A 245 14.98 5.29 -1.81
CA ALA A 245 14.12 4.71 -0.78
C ALA A 245 13.63 3.31 -1.18
N GLY A 246 13.30 3.11 -2.45
CA GLY A 246 12.89 1.84 -3.04
C GLY A 246 13.95 0.74 -2.91
N THR A 247 15.25 1.10 -2.90
CA THR A 247 16.34 0.12 -2.68
C THR A 247 16.29 -0.55 -1.32
N SER A 248 15.62 0.04 -0.34
CA SER A 248 15.60 -0.41 1.07
C SER A 248 16.98 -0.48 1.75
N LEU A 249 18.01 0.15 1.17
CA LEU A 249 19.37 0.20 1.72
C LEU A 249 19.52 1.18 2.89
N PHE A 250 18.68 2.21 2.93
CA PHE A 250 18.85 3.34 3.84
C PHE A 250 17.76 3.35 4.93
N SER A 251 18.16 3.70 6.15
CA SER A 251 17.26 4.00 7.27
C SER A 251 16.86 5.48 7.28
N ARG A 252 17.74 6.35 6.80
CA ARG A 252 17.50 7.77 6.54
C ARG A 252 18.12 8.17 5.22
N LEU A 253 17.41 9.04 4.53
CA LEU A 253 17.79 9.52 3.22
C LEU A 253 17.33 10.97 3.08
N SER A 254 18.15 11.82 2.47
CA SER A 254 17.81 13.19 2.13
C SER A 254 18.66 13.66 0.97
N ILE A 255 18.02 14.16 -0.08
CA ILE A 255 18.68 14.76 -1.24
C ILE A 255 18.47 16.26 -1.19
N THR A 256 19.55 17.02 -1.06
CA THR A 256 19.52 18.46 -0.81
C THR A 256 20.41 19.24 -1.75
N THR A 257 20.03 20.49 -1.98
CA THR A 257 20.86 21.54 -2.57
C THR A 257 21.20 22.55 -1.48
N PRO A 258 22.20 23.42 -1.65
CA PRO A 258 22.49 24.49 -0.71
C PRO A 258 21.25 25.34 -0.38
N ASP A 259 21.08 25.74 0.87
CA ASP A 259 19.96 26.56 1.30
C ASP A 259 20.03 27.98 0.70
N GLU A 260 21.23 28.50 0.51
CA GLU A 260 21.49 29.81 -0.11
C GLU A 260 22.00 29.64 -1.54
N PRO A 261 21.59 30.52 -2.47
CA PRO A 261 22.06 30.50 -3.83
C PRO A 261 23.59 30.57 -3.91
N PRO A 262 24.31 29.59 -4.48
CA PRO A 262 25.75 29.65 -4.61
C PRO A 262 26.20 30.72 -5.62
N GLU A 263 27.43 31.17 -5.48
CA GLU A 263 28.08 32.00 -6.51
C GLU A 263 28.35 31.16 -7.76
N GLY A 264 27.94 31.63 -8.93
CA GLY A 264 28.08 30.89 -10.20
C GLY A 264 26.78 30.32 -10.73
N GLU A 265 26.88 29.40 -11.70
CA GLU A 265 25.73 28.83 -12.43
C GLU A 265 25.59 27.31 -12.20
N VAL A 266 26.47 26.72 -11.39
CA VAL A 266 26.47 25.29 -11.09
C VAL A 266 25.94 25.06 -9.68
N LEU A 267 24.93 24.18 -9.57
CA LEU A 267 24.28 23.85 -8.32
C LEU A 267 24.70 22.44 -7.86
N PRO A 268 25.52 22.30 -6.81
CA PRO A 268 25.85 20.98 -6.28
C PRO A 268 24.63 20.34 -5.61
N VAL A 269 24.57 19.01 -5.68
CA VAL A 269 23.56 18.19 -5.02
C VAL A 269 24.25 17.28 -4.03
N ALA A 270 23.71 17.15 -2.82
CA ALA A 270 24.22 16.26 -1.78
C ALA A 270 23.15 15.23 -1.40
N ALA A 271 23.50 13.96 -1.50
CA ALA A 271 22.74 12.86 -0.95
C ALA A 271 23.33 12.47 0.41
N ARG A 272 22.57 12.70 1.48
CA ARG A 272 22.95 12.29 2.85
C ARG A 272 22.19 11.03 3.19
N VAL A 273 22.91 9.98 3.55
CA VAL A 273 22.34 8.67 3.79
C VAL A 273 22.83 8.09 5.12
N GLU A 274 22.00 7.26 5.73
CA GLU A 274 22.37 6.38 6.84
C GLU A 274 22.00 4.97 6.43
N GLU A 275 22.99 4.09 6.26
CA GLU A 275 22.76 2.74 5.79
C GLU A 275 21.96 1.91 6.82
N ARG A 276 21.09 1.04 6.33
CA ARG A 276 20.34 0.11 7.16
C ARG A 276 21.20 -1.11 7.47
N LEU A 277 21.02 -1.70 8.65
CA LEU A 277 21.67 -2.96 8.99
C LEU A 277 21.38 -4.01 7.91
N PRO A 278 22.44 -4.66 7.35
CA PRO A 278 22.27 -5.48 6.14
C PRO A 278 21.60 -6.83 6.39
N ARG A 279 21.47 -7.28 7.66
CA ARG A 279 20.98 -8.62 7.99
C ARG A 279 19.61 -8.60 8.59
N SER A 280 18.76 -9.54 8.15
CA SER A 280 17.45 -9.82 8.74
C SER A 280 17.33 -11.31 9.02
N ILE A 281 16.75 -11.65 10.15
CA ILE A 281 16.37 -13.03 10.50
C ILE A 281 14.86 -13.05 10.66
N THR A 282 14.20 -13.98 9.97
CA THR A 282 12.75 -14.18 10.07
C THR A 282 12.46 -15.56 10.63
N PHE A 283 11.47 -15.63 11.52
CA PHE A 283 10.92 -16.89 12.03
C PHE A 283 9.41 -16.89 11.84
N GLY A 284 8.88 -18.03 11.38
CA GLY A 284 7.46 -18.23 11.23
C GLY A 284 7.04 -19.60 11.77
N VAL A 285 5.79 -19.67 12.25
CA VAL A 285 5.16 -20.90 12.69
C VAL A 285 3.79 -21.04 12.05
N ARG A 286 3.42 -22.27 11.67
CA ARG A 286 2.09 -22.63 11.20
C ARG A 286 1.67 -23.94 11.83
N PHE A 287 0.39 -24.21 11.85
CA PHE A 287 -0.16 -25.47 12.29
C PHE A 287 -1.41 -25.81 11.47
N ASP A 288 -1.39 -26.97 10.89
CA ASP A 288 -2.52 -27.57 10.19
C ASP A 288 -2.76 -28.96 10.79
N THR A 289 -4.01 -29.39 10.90
CA THR A 289 -4.34 -30.65 11.61
C THR A 289 -3.81 -31.90 10.93
N ASP A 290 -3.71 -31.88 9.60
CA ASP A 290 -3.19 -32.98 8.77
C ASP A 290 -1.65 -33.00 8.71
N VAL A 291 -1.05 -31.86 8.41
CA VAL A 291 0.41 -31.72 8.22
C VAL A 291 1.15 -31.49 9.55
N GLY A 292 0.43 -31.07 10.59
CA GLY A 292 1.02 -30.79 11.92
C GLY A 292 1.71 -29.43 12.02
N PRO A 293 2.59 -29.25 13.03
CA PRO A 293 3.33 -28.02 13.20
C PRO A 293 4.36 -27.82 12.10
N GLY A 294 4.43 -26.61 11.55
CA GLY A 294 5.43 -26.19 10.60
C GLY A 294 6.24 -25.00 11.12
N PHE A 295 7.54 -25.02 10.86
CA PHE A 295 8.48 -23.96 11.20
C PHE A 295 9.17 -23.47 9.94
N VAL A 296 9.33 -22.17 9.84
CA VAL A 296 10.06 -21.51 8.75
C VAL A 296 11.07 -20.56 9.37
N SER A 297 12.27 -20.53 8.86
CA SER A 297 13.27 -19.54 9.22
C SER A 297 14.02 -19.07 7.98
N SER A 298 14.42 -17.81 7.96
CA SER A 298 15.31 -17.30 6.92
C SER A 298 16.31 -16.31 7.49
N LEU A 299 17.52 -16.34 6.93
CA LEU A 299 18.58 -15.37 7.12
C LEU A 299 18.81 -14.67 5.80
N GLN A 300 18.51 -13.40 5.74
CA GLN A 300 18.74 -12.55 4.58
C GLN A 300 19.92 -11.61 4.85
N HIS A 301 20.80 -11.47 3.88
CA HIS A 301 21.82 -10.41 3.83
C HIS A 301 21.56 -9.53 2.61
N ARG A 302 21.26 -8.26 2.84
CA ARG A 302 21.14 -7.23 1.81
C ARG A 302 22.50 -6.63 1.54
N ASN A 303 22.71 -6.19 0.31
CA ASN A 303 23.93 -5.53 -0.10
C ASN A 303 25.20 -6.37 0.16
N LEU A 304 25.22 -7.58 -0.39
CA LEU A 304 26.33 -8.54 -0.17
C LEU A 304 27.66 -8.01 -0.68
N PHE A 305 27.67 -7.35 -1.83
CA PHE A 305 28.87 -6.88 -2.52
C PHE A 305 28.85 -5.36 -2.82
N GLY A 306 27.89 -4.60 -2.26
CA GLY A 306 27.85 -3.14 -2.38
C GLY A 306 26.85 -2.61 -3.41
N ARG A 307 26.19 -3.48 -4.19
CA ARG A 307 25.28 -3.11 -5.28
C ARG A 307 23.85 -3.60 -5.05
N ASN A 308 23.44 -3.64 -3.78
CA ASN A 308 22.12 -4.08 -3.33
C ASN A 308 21.81 -5.57 -3.64
N GLU A 309 22.82 -6.38 -3.85
CA GLU A 309 22.61 -7.80 -4.03
C GLU A 309 22.06 -8.42 -2.74
N THR A 310 21.02 -9.22 -2.88
CA THR A 310 20.41 -9.92 -1.75
C THR A 310 20.69 -11.40 -1.83
N GLY A 311 21.27 -11.95 -0.75
CA GLY A 311 21.36 -13.38 -0.54
C GLY A 311 20.50 -13.80 0.63
N GLN A 312 19.75 -14.89 0.47
CA GLN A 312 18.91 -15.45 1.51
C GLN A 312 19.11 -16.95 1.61
N VAL A 313 19.30 -17.43 2.83
CA VAL A 313 19.19 -18.87 3.16
C VAL A 313 17.91 -19.05 3.93
N SER A 314 17.07 -19.97 3.49
CA SER A 314 15.80 -20.32 4.12
C SER A 314 15.76 -21.80 4.51
N GLY A 315 14.97 -22.09 5.54
CA GLY A 315 14.68 -23.44 5.96
C GLY A 315 13.22 -23.56 6.36
N SER A 316 12.54 -24.61 5.90
CA SER A 316 11.21 -24.97 6.34
C SER A 316 11.16 -26.43 6.74
N VAL A 317 10.35 -26.74 7.74
CA VAL A 317 10.13 -28.11 8.21
C VAL A 317 8.70 -28.26 8.72
N ASN A 318 8.05 -29.30 8.23
CA ASN A 318 6.81 -29.82 8.77
C ASN A 318 6.88 -31.37 8.75
N ARG A 319 5.75 -32.07 8.92
CA ARG A 319 5.73 -33.53 8.89
C ARG A 319 5.99 -34.11 7.47
N GLU A 320 5.49 -33.41 6.45
CA GLU A 320 5.46 -33.89 5.06
C GLU A 320 6.62 -33.37 4.21
N GLU A 321 7.26 -32.29 4.64
CA GLU A 321 8.26 -31.60 3.84
C GLU A 321 9.35 -30.95 4.68
N ARG A 322 10.60 -31.07 4.23
CA ARG A 322 11.76 -30.37 4.76
C ARG A 322 12.52 -29.73 3.62
N THR A 323 12.63 -28.40 3.62
CA THR A 323 13.31 -27.67 2.54
C THR A 323 14.42 -26.81 3.10
N ILE A 324 15.55 -26.78 2.41
CA ILE A 324 16.60 -25.78 2.57
C ILE A 324 16.71 -25.07 1.22
N GLY A 325 16.51 -23.75 1.23
CA GLY A 325 16.59 -22.90 0.05
C GLY A 325 17.73 -21.89 0.14
N PHE A 326 18.29 -21.54 -1.00
CA PHE A 326 19.19 -20.40 -1.17
C PHE A 326 18.70 -19.56 -2.34
N ASP A 327 18.45 -18.27 -2.09
CA ASP A 327 18.06 -17.29 -3.09
C ASP A 327 19.14 -16.22 -3.22
N TYR A 328 19.41 -15.79 -4.45
CA TYR A 328 20.31 -14.69 -4.73
C TYR A 328 19.71 -13.80 -5.81
N ARG A 329 19.67 -12.48 -5.55
CA ARG A 329 19.12 -11.48 -6.46
C ARG A 329 20.16 -10.38 -6.70
N VAL A 330 20.37 -10.04 -7.96
CA VAL A 330 21.17 -8.89 -8.41
C VAL A 330 20.21 -7.91 -9.07
N PRO A 331 19.86 -6.79 -8.42
CA PRO A 331 18.98 -5.79 -8.99
C PRO A 331 19.67 -5.00 -10.11
N GLN A 332 18.87 -4.39 -10.99
CA GLN A 332 19.34 -3.54 -12.09
C GLN A 332 20.34 -4.23 -13.03
N PHE A 333 20.20 -5.54 -13.25
CA PHE A 333 21.11 -6.33 -14.04
C PHE A 333 21.00 -6.03 -15.54
N GLY A 334 21.95 -5.27 -16.06
CA GLY A 334 22.10 -4.93 -17.48
C GLY A 334 21.09 -3.90 -18.02
N ARG A 335 19.96 -3.68 -17.36
CA ARG A 335 18.93 -2.69 -17.72
C ARG A 335 18.17 -2.26 -16.47
N ASP A 336 17.62 -1.04 -16.49
CA ASP A 336 16.76 -0.54 -15.44
C ASP A 336 15.50 -1.40 -15.28
N GLY A 337 15.12 -1.67 -14.02
CA GLY A 337 13.98 -2.51 -13.67
C GLY A 337 14.12 -3.99 -14.00
N GLN A 338 15.35 -4.48 -14.31
CA GLN A 338 15.63 -5.88 -14.59
C GLN A 338 16.55 -6.47 -13.53
N ASP A 339 16.14 -7.58 -12.95
CA ASP A 339 16.91 -8.31 -11.95
C ASP A 339 17.37 -9.66 -12.48
N LEU A 340 18.57 -10.07 -12.10
CA LEU A 340 19.02 -11.46 -12.22
C LEU A 340 18.67 -12.18 -10.91
N VAL A 341 17.96 -13.29 -11.04
CA VAL A 341 17.56 -14.12 -9.90
C VAL A 341 18.15 -15.52 -10.03
N TYR A 342 18.57 -16.08 -8.91
CA TYR A 342 19.05 -17.44 -8.79
C TYR A 342 18.41 -18.08 -7.57
N SER A 343 17.97 -19.35 -7.70
CA SER A 343 17.53 -20.17 -6.57
C SER A 343 18.13 -21.57 -6.61
N LEU A 344 18.30 -22.15 -5.42
CA LEU A 344 18.66 -23.55 -5.20
C LEU A 344 17.84 -24.08 -4.04
N ASP A 345 17.06 -25.12 -4.28
CA ASP A 345 16.22 -25.77 -3.30
C ASP A 345 16.58 -27.24 -3.15
N LEU A 346 16.75 -27.65 -1.90
CA LEU A 346 16.94 -29.04 -1.49
C LEU A 346 15.73 -29.44 -0.67
N THR A 347 14.89 -30.33 -1.20
CA THR A 347 13.63 -30.70 -0.54
C THR A 347 13.58 -32.19 -0.31
N GLN A 348 13.22 -32.58 0.91
CA GLN A 348 12.84 -33.92 1.28
C GLN A 348 11.33 -33.97 1.47
N PHE A 349 10.67 -34.85 0.77
CA PHE A 349 9.24 -35.15 0.87
C PHE A 349 8.99 -36.43 1.67
N ASP A 350 7.91 -36.44 2.46
CA ASP A 350 7.39 -37.56 3.23
C ASP A 350 5.85 -37.42 3.24
N GLN A 351 5.29 -37.47 2.03
CA GLN A 351 3.86 -37.22 1.77
C GLN A 351 3.15 -38.55 1.45
N ASP A 352 1.85 -38.61 1.67
CA ASP A 352 1.03 -39.76 1.27
C ASP A 352 1.10 -40.00 -0.25
N ALA A 353 1.30 -38.95 -1.06
CA ALA A 353 1.41 -39.04 -2.51
C ALA A 353 2.75 -39.64 -2.98
N PHE A 354 3.85 -39.24 -2.35
CA PHE A 354 5.21 -39.69 -2.67
C PHE A 354 6.18 -39.29 -1.57
N GLU A 355 7.30 -40.05 -1.50
CA GLU A 355 8.41 -39.75 -0.58
C GLU A 355 9.75 -39.70 -1.35
N GLY A 356 10.72 -38.94 -0.84
CA GLY A 356 12.06 -38.88 -1.43
C GLY A 356 12.68 -37.49 -1.42
N ASN A 357 13.64 -37.28 -2.32
CA ASN A 357 14.44 -36.05 -2.33
C ASN A 357 14.43 -35.38 -3.70
N THR A 358 14.47 -34.05 -3.69
CA THR A 358 14.58 -33.23 -4.90
C THR A 358 15.65 -32.18 -4.73
N VAL A 359 16.41 -31.93 -5.79
CA VAL A 359 17.32 -30.80 -5.93
C VAL A 359 16.87 -30.00 -7.14
N ALA A 360 16.47 -28.76 -6.92
CA ALA A 360 16.07 -27.85 -7.98
C ALA A 360 16.95 -26.59 -7.98
N THR A 361 17.39 -26.16 -9.15
CA THR A 361 18.11 -24.91 -9.31
C THR A 361 17.56 -24.13 -10.50
N GLN A 362 17.42 -22.83 -10.32
CA GLN A 362 16.90 -21.93 -11.35
C GLN A 362 17.76 -20.68 -11.43
N ILE A 363 18.00 -20.22 -12.65
CA ILE A 363 18.54 -18.90 -12.95
C ILE A 363 17.60 -18.20 -13.91
N GLY A 364 17.31 -16.92 -13.69
CA GLY A 364 16.35 -16.19 -14.52
C GLY A 364 16.56 -14.69 -14.50
N LEU A 365 15.87 -14.05 -15.41
CA LEU A 365 15.71 -12.60 -15.47
C LEU A 365 14.26 -12.26 -15.15
N GLU A 366 14.08 -11.32 -14.23
CA GLU A 366 12.81 -10.72 -13.90
C GLU A 366 12.85 -9.25 -14.31
N ARG A 367 11.77 -8.72 -14.83
CA ARG A 367 11.68 -7.32 -15.23
C ARG A 367 10.36 -6.71 -14.80
N GLU A 368 10.44 -5.58 -14.13
CA GLU A 368 9.32 -4.69 -13.90
C GLU A 368 8.95 -3.99 -15.22
N LEU A 369 7.74 -4.27 -15.72
CA LEU A 369 7.19 -3.65 -16.93
C LEU A 369 6.39 -2.39 -16.62
N ASP A 370 5.81 -2.36 -15.42
CA ASP A 370 5.05 -1.27 -14.84
C ASP A 370 5.07 -1.45 -13.31
N GLU A 371 4.64 -0.44 -12.53
CA GLU A 371 4.60 -0.43 -11.05
C GLU A 371 3.98 -1.70 -10.45
N ASP A 372 2.96 -2.27 -11.09
CA ASP A 372 2.24 -3.46 -10.64
C ASP A 372 2.52 -4.72 -11.50
N VAL A 373 3.35 -4.65 -12.55
CA VAL A 373 3.51 -5.74 -13.53
C VAL A 373 4.96 -6.19 -13.64
N THR A 374 5.19 -7.47 -13.37
CA THR A 374 6.51 -8.12 -13.53
C THR A 374 6.42 -9.28 -14.52
N ALA A 375 7.38 -9.37 -15.42
CA ALA A 375 7.57 -10.51 -16.30
C ALA A 375 8.91 -11.18 -16.03
N GLY A 376 8.99 -12.52 -16.20
CA GLY A 376 10.24 -13.23 -16.01
C GLY A 376 10.40 -14.40 -16.95
N VAL A 377 11.66 -14.78 -17.17
CA VAL A 377 12.08 -15.96 -17.91
C VAL A 377 13.28 -16.60 -17.24
N GLY A 378 13.34 -17.91 -17.19
CA GLY A 378 14.43 -18.60 -16.52
C GLY A 378 14.80 -19.94 -17.17
N ILE A 379 15.83 -20.55 -16.63
CA ILE A 379 16.24 -21.93 -16.88
C ILE A 379 16.18 -22.65 -15.53
N LEU A 380 15.43 -23.73 -15.47
CA LEU A 380 15.27 -24.62 -14.32
C LEU A 380 15.92 -25.96 -14.62
N ILE A 381 16.65 -26.48 -13.67
CA ILE A 381 17.15 -27.87 -13.69
C ILE A 381 16.68 -28.51 -12.39
N GLU A 382 16.07 -29.69 -12.50
CA GLU A 382 15.61 -30.45 -11.35
C GLU A 382 16.02 -31.92 -11.47
N TYR A 383 16.54 -32.45 -10.39
CA TYR A 383 16.76 -33.87 -10.20
C TYR A 383 15.90 -34.34 -9.02
N SER A 384 15.20 -35.45 -9.18
CA SER A 384 14.43 -36.08 -8.11
C SER A 384 14.63 -37.60 -8.07
N ASP A 385 14.72 -38.11 -6.85
CA ASP A 385 14.75 -39.53 -6.50
C ASP A 385 13.64 -39.78 -5.49
N LEU A 386 12.56 -40.39 -5.96
CA LEU A 386 11.29 -40.50 -5.26
C LEU A 386 10.83 -41.96 -5.21
N ILE A 387 9.88 -42.22 -4.30
CA ILE A 387 9.02 -43.40 -4.33
C ILE A 387 7.59 -42.88 -4.55
N ASP A 388 7.03 -43.17 -5.73
CA ASP A 388 5.67 -42.81 -6.13
C ASP A 388 4.79 -44.05 -6.06
N SER A 389 3.77 -44.05 -5.20
CA SER A 389 2.86 -45.20 -5.03
C SER A 389 3.61 -46.53 -4.74
N GLY A 390 4.73 -46.45 -3.99
CA GLY A 390 5.57 -47.57 -3.65
C GLY A 390 6.54 -48.03 -4.76
N VAL A 391 6.65 -47.29 -5.86
CA VAL A 391 7.54 -47.55 -6.99
C VAL A 391 8.65 -46.50 -7.03
N PRO A 392 9.95 -46.90 -7.03
CA PRO A 392 11.02 -45.91 -7.22
C PRO A 392 10.87 -45.17 -8.56
N GLN A 393 11.08 -43.87 -8.55
CA GLN A 393 11.03 -42.98 -9.71
C GLN A 393 12.21 -42.02 -9.65
N GLU A 394 13.07 -42.06 -10.66
CA GLU A 394 14.17 -41.11 -10.81
C GLU A 394 13.88 -40.17 -11.98
N SER A 395 14.04 -38.84 -11.80
CA SER A 395 13.85 -37.91 -12.89
C SER A 395 14.92 -36.85 -12.96
N THR A 396 15.24 -36.43 -14.18
CA THR A 396 16.07 -35.26 -14.46
C THR A 396 15.34 -34.40 -15.48
N LEU A 397 14.94 -33.17 -15.08
CA LEU A 397 14.16 -32.27 -15.89
C LEU A 397 14.90 -30.96 -16.15
N PHE A 398 14.76 -30.48 -17.38
CA PHE A 398 15.12 -29.11 -17.79
C PHE A 398 13.84 -28.35 -18.11
N GLY A 399 13.64 -27.19 -17.49
CA GLY A 399 12.48 -26.34 -17.67
C GLY A 399 12.86 -24.95 -18.15
N LEU A 400 11.96 -24.31 -18.90
CA LEU A 400 12.08 -22.90 -19.30
C LEU A 400 10.86 -22.14 -18.77
N PRO A 401 10.81 -21.78 -17.48
CA PRO A 401 9.71 -21.00 -16.92
C PRO A 401 9.66 -19.59 -17.53
N VAL A 402 8.47 -19.22 -18.01
CA VAL A 402 8.12 -17.87 -18.43
C VAL A 402 6.89 -17.47 -17.67
N PHE A 403 6.91 -16.29 -17.04
CA PHE A 403 5.76 -15.84 -16.28
C PHE A 403 5.43 -14.35 -16.50
N LEU A 404 4.18 -14.03 -16.22
CA LEU A 404 3.68 -12.67 -16.05
C LEU A 404 2.94 -12.60 -14.72
N ALA A 405 3.30 -11.63 -13.89
CA ALA A 405 2.68 -11.37 -12.60
C ALA A 405 2.13 -9.93 -12.54
N PHE A 406 0.99 -9.79 -11.87
CA PHE A 406 0.39 -8.50 -11.53
C PHE A 406 0.12 -8.49 -10.03
N ASP A 407 0.55 -7.45 -9.32
CA ASP A 407 0.33 -7.29 -7.87
C ASP A 407 0.10 -5.83 -7.51
N SER A 408 -1.16 -5.45 -7.27
CA SER A 408 -1.55 -4.12 -6.77
C SER A 408 -1.90 -4.12 -5.28
N VAL A 409 -1.54 -5.20 -4.57
CA VAL A 409 -1.81 -5.34 -3.13
C VAL A 409 -0.74 -4.63 -2.32
N ARG A 410 -1.13 -3.64 -1.52
CA ARG A 410 -0.22 -2.82 -0.71
C ARG A 410 0.20 -3.51 0.61
N ASP A 411 -0.69 -4.28 1.23
CA ASP A 411 -0.43 -5.02 2.47
C ASP A 411 -0.56 -6.53 2.20
N PRO A 412 0.56 -7.25 2.03
CA PRO A 412 0.54 -8.68 1.72
C PRO A 412 -0.02 -9.57 2.83
N LEU A 413 0.04 -9.13 4.11
CA LEU A 413 -0.43 -9.91 5.26
C LEU A 413 -1.91 -9.69 5.58
N ASP A 414 -2.46 -8.51 5.26
CA ASP A 414 -3.88 -8.18 5.45
C ASP A 414 -4.45 -7.45 4.22
N PRO A 415 -4.51 -8.08 3.05
CA PRO A 415 -4.98 -7.45 1.82
C PRO A 415 -6.46 -7.10 1.93
N GLN A 416 -6.75 -5.81 1.75
CA GLN A 416 -8.11 -5.26 1.83
C GLN A 416 -8.65 -4.77 0.49
N ASN A 417 -7.76 -4.43 -0.43
CA ASN A 417 -8.09 -3.95 -1.77
C ASN A 417 -6.97 -4.30 -2.75
N GLY A 418 -7.30 -4.41 -4.03
CA GLY A 418 -6.36 -4.75 -5.09
C GLY A 418 -6.53 -6.16 -5.62
N ALA A 419 -5.62 -6.54 -6.48
CA ALA A 419 -5.58 -7.88 -7.07
C ALA A 419 -4.13 -8.36 -7.17
N ARG A 420 -3.97 -9.67 -7.12
CA ARG A 420 -2.70 -10.36 -7.34
C ARG A 420 -2.94 -11.49 -8.32
N SER A 421 -2.16 -11.55 -9.38
CA SER A 421 -2.22 -12.64 -10.34
C SER A 421 -0.83 -13.07 -10.79
N ARG A 422 -0.70 -14.33 -11.17
CA ARG A 422 0.48 -14.88 -11.84
C ARG A 422 0.04 -15.95 -12.81
N ILE A 423 0.54 -15.88 -14.02
CA ILE A 423 0.44 -16.96 -14.99
C ILE A 423 1.86 -17.39 -15.38
N GLU A 424 2.09 -18.68 -15.38
CA GLU A 424 3.38 -19.27 -15.68
C GLU A 424 3.22 -20.42 -16.68
N LEU A 425 4.09 -20.44 -17.67
CA LEU A 425 4.22 -21.49 -18.66
C LEU A 425 5.64 -22.06 -18.56
N THR A 426 5.75 -23.35 -18.37
CA THR A 426 7.05 -24.04 -18.28
C THR A 426 7.05 -25.27 -19.16
N PRO A 427 7.62 -25.20 -20.38
CA PRO A 427 7.98 -26.40 -21.12
C PRO A 427 9.09 -27.14 -20.39
N PHE A 428 8.91 -28.43 -20.25
CA PHE A 428 9.89 -29.36 -19.67
C PHE A 428 10.34 -30.38 -20.70
N THR A 429 11.61 -30.73 -20.63
CA THR A 429 12.20 -31.87 -21.31
C THR A 429 13.18 -32.58 -20.37
N GLY A 430 13.38 -33.87 -20.52
CA GLY A 430 14.29 -34.63 -19.65
C GLY A 430 14.04 -36.10 -19.70
N THR A 431 14.25 -36.76 -18.56
CA THR A 431 14.05 -38.21 -18.42
C THR A 431 13.28 -38.52 -17.13
N VAL A 432 12.44 -39.56 -17.19
CA VAL A 432 11.81 -40.21 -16.04
C VAL A 432 12.14 -41.72 -16.20
N ASP A 433 12.82 -42.28 -15.21
CA ASP A 433 13.27 -43.69 -15.23
C ASP A 433 14.05 -44.04 -16.51
N GLU A 434 14.98 -43.15 -16.93
CA GLU A 434 15.77 -43.20 -18.16
C GLU A 434 14.97 -42.99 -19.47
N GLU A 435 13.63 -42.98 -19.43
CA GLU A 435 12.78 -42.74 -20.60
C GLU A 435 12.65 -41.24 -20.86
N PRO A 436 12.80 -40.76 -22.12
CA PRO A 436 12.69 -39.35 -22.46
C PRO A 436 11.26 -38.85 -22.33
N VAL A 437 11.09 -37.67 -21.74
CA VAL A 437 9.80 -37.02 -21.53
C VAL A 437 9.80 -35.58 -22.00
N GLU A 438 8.66 -35.16 -22.51
CA GLU A 438 8.39 -33.77 -22.86
C GLU A 438 6.96 -33.40 -22.48
N PHE A 439 6.80 -32.30 -21.74
CA PHE A 439 5.47 -31.78 -21.37
C PHE A 439 5.49 -30.27 -21.17
N LEU A 440 4.32 -29.64 -21.30
CA LEU A 440 4.12 -28.22 -20.99
C LEU A 440 3.25 -28.08 -19.74
N ARG A 441 3.77 -27.46 -18.69
CA ARG A 441 2.99 -27.09 -17.52
C ARG A 441 2.55 -25.63 -17.61
N VAL A 442 1.27 -25.39 -17.38
CA VAL A 442 0.65 -24.07 -17.28
C VAL A 442 0.00 -23.95 -15.91
N ASP A 443 0.30 -22.90 -15.16
CA ASP A 443 -0.32 -22.61 -13.85
C ASP A 443 -0.72 -21.14 -13.81
N GLY A 444 -1.98 -20.86 -13.51
CA GLY A 444 -2.53 -19.52 -13.38
C GLY A 444 -3.20 -19.35 -12.04
N ARG A 445 -2.91 -18.25 -11.34
CA ARG A 445 -3.49 -17.89 -10.04
C ARG A 445 -3.97 -16.45 -10.08
N LEU A 446 -5.13 -16.21 -9.47
CA LEU A 446 -5.72 -14.88 -9.29
C LEU A 446 -6.31 -14.78 -7.88
N ALA A 447 -5.99 -13.73 -7.17
CA ALA A 447 -6.68 -13.34 -5.94
C ALA A 447 -7.13 -11.88 -6.06
N THR A 448 -8.33 -11.56 -5.59
CA THR A 448 -8.86 -10.21 -5.58
C THR A 448 -9.43 -9.87 -4.21
N TYR A 449 -9.31 -8.60 -3.84
CA TYR A 449 -9.74 -8.07 -2.56
C TYR A 449 -10.52 -6.79 -2.77
N ARG A 450 -11.66 -6.68 -2.11
CA ARG A 450 -12.53 -5.51 -2.24
C ARG A 450 -13.15 -5.12 -0.91
N LYS A 451 -12.92 -3.88 -0.50
CA LYS A 451 -13.65 -3.27 0.61
C LYS A 451 -15.12 -3.11 0.21
N LEU A 452 -16.04 -3.59 1.05
CA LEU A 452 -17.47 -3.47 0.84
C LEU A 452 -18.08 -2.30 1.63
N ASP A 453 -17.32 -1.73 2.56
CA ASP A 453 -17.71 -0.54 3.32
C ASP A 453 -16.60 0.54 3.29
N ASN A 454 -16.98 1.79 3.51
CA ASN A 454 -16.02 2.92 3.49
C ASN A 454 -14.98 2.85 4.62
N ALA A 455 -15.30 2.16 5.72
CA ALA A 455 -14.40 2.01 6.86
C ALA A 455 -13.39 0.86 6.68
N GLY A 456 -13.52 0.05 5.61
CA GLY A 456 -12.65 -1.11 5.36
C GLY A 456 -12.82 -2.24 6.38
N ARG A 457 -13.95 -2.28 7.09
CA ARG A 457 -14.24 -3.34 8.07
C ARG A 457 -14.75 -4.62 7.42
N ILE A 458 -15.36 -4.52 6.24
CA ILE A 458 -15.88 -5.67 5.50
C ILE A 458 -15.06 -5.79 4.21
N VAL A 459 -14.41 -6.94 4.04
CA VAL A 459 -13.60 -7.24 2.85
C VAL A 459 -14.12 -8.53 2.22
N LEU A 460 -14.38 -8.47 0.92
CA LEU A 460 -14.61 -9.66 0.09
C LEU A 460 -13.28 -10.04 -0.56
N ALA A 461 -12.80 -11.24 -0.27
CA ALA A 461 -11.63 -11.84 -0.89
C ALA A 461 -12.06 -13.01 -1.78
N THR A 462 -11.52 -13.11 -2.99
CA THR A 462 -11.76 -14.22 -3.91
C THR A 462 -10.46 -14.73 -4.45
N ARG A 463 -10.38 -16.04 -4.73
CA ARG A 463 -9.23 -16.65 -5.41
C ARG A 463 -9.69 -17.66 -6.45
N VAL A 464 -8.87 -17.81 -7.47
CA VAL A 464 -8.99 -18.85 -8.49
C VAL A 464 -7.59 -19.35 -8.82
N ARG A 465 -7.45 -20.66 -8.97
CA ARG A 465 -6.27 -21.31 -9.55
C ARG A 465 -6.73 -22.22 -10.66
N ALA A 466 -6.00 -22.23 -11.77
CA ALA A 466 -6.18 -23.17 -12.85
C ALA A 466 -4.80 -23.65 -13.34
N GLY A 467 -4.60 -24.93 -13.35
CA GLY A 467 -3.37 -25.55 -13.83
C GLY A 467 -3.66 -26.66 -14.84
N ALA A 468 -2.77 -26.83 -15.79
CA ALA A 468 -2.83 -27.89 -16.79
C ALA A 468 -1.41 -28.38 -17.15
N ILE A 469 -1.27 -29.68 -17.38
CA ILE A 469 -0.06 -30.28 -17.91
C ILE A 469 -0.44 -30.95 -19.22
N LEU A 470 0.14 -30.43 -20.31
CA LEU A 470 -0.10 -30.92 -21.66
C LEU A 470 0.93 -32.01 -21.96
N THR A 471 0.49 -33.25 -21.88
CA THR A 471 1.25 -34.47 -22.17
C THR A 471 0.30 -35.56 -22.67
N ASN A 472 0.82 -36.69 -23.13
CA ASN A 472 0.00 -37.80 -23.58
C ASN A 472 -0.34 -38.79 -22.44
N ASP A 473 0.50 -38.88 -21.41
CA ASP A 473 0.34 -39.82 -20.30
C ASP A 473 0.81 -39.18 -18.97
N LEU A 474 0.07 -39.43 -17.88
CA LEU A 474 0.44 -38.99 -16.54
C LEU A 474 1.78 -39.60 -16.07
N THR A 475 2.15 -40.78 -16.55
CA THR A 475 3.41 -41.44 -16.21
C THR A 475 4.65 -40.73 -16.76
N GLU A 476 4.48 -39.86 -17.78
CA GLU A 476 5.54 -38.97 -18.28
C GLU A 476 5.84 -37.82 -17.33
N VAL A 477 4.98 -37.61 -16.33
CA VAL A 477 5.10 -36.48 -15.40
C VAL A 477 5.51 -36.95 -14.01
N PRO A 478 6.70 -36.57 -13.53
CA PRO A 478 7.12 -36.90 -12.17
C PRO A 478 6.15 -36.37 -11.13
N SER A 479 6.00 -37.06 -10.00
CA SER A 479 5.05 -36.68 -8.93
C SER A 479 5.22 -35.25 -8.43
N THR A 480 6.47 -34.73 -8.38
CA THR A 480 6.79 -33.36 -8.02
C THR A 480 6.20 -32.31 -8.97
N LYS A 481 5.85 -32.67 -10.20
CA LYS A 481 5.27 -31.73 -11.21
C LYS A 481 3.77 -31.90 -11.39
N ARG A 482 3.18 -33.03 -10.93
CA ARG A 482 1.72 -33.22 -10.98
C ARG A 482 0.99 -32.13 -10.20
N LEU A 483 -0.29 -32.00 -10.48
CA LEU A 483 -1.14 -30.99 -9.87
C LEU A 483 -1.98 -31.63 -8.76
N PHE A 484 -1.96 -31.02 -7.59
CA PHE A 484 -2.66 -31.46 -6.40
C PHE A 484 -3.59 -30.36 -5.88
N ALA A 485 -4.61 -30.75 -5.08
CA ALA A 485 -5.50 -29.84 -4.36
C ALA A 485 -5.94 -30.44 -3.02
N GLY A 486 -6.27 -29.55 -2.07
CA GLY A 486 -6.62 -29.84 -0.68
C GLY A 486 -5.64 -29.18 0.28
N GLY A 487 -6.05 -28.98 1.54
CA GLY A 487 -5.22 -28.40 2.59
C GLY A 487 -5.40 -26.88 2.77
N GLY A 488 -4.69 -26.33 3.74
CA GLY A 488 -4.83 -24.96 4.22
C GLY A 488 -4.47 -23.86 3.23
N GLY A 489 -3.65 -24.15 2.22
CA GLY A 489 -3.28 -23.24 1.13
C GLY A 489 -4.04 -23.47 -0.17
N SER A 490 -4.91 -24.48 -0.21
CA SER A 490 -5.68 -24.92 -1.37
C SER A 490 -7.17 -24.92 -0.99
N VAL A 491 -7.81 -26.06 -0.84
CA VAL A 491 -9.23 -26.17 -0.49
C VAL A 491 -9.36 -26.58 0.97
N ARG A 492 -9.65 -25.62 1.85
CA ARG A 492 -9.78 -25.85 3.30
C ARG A 492 -10.98 -26.77 3.59
N GLY A 493 -10.79 -27.65 4.57
CA GLY A 493 -11.75 -28.70 4.93
C GLY A 493 -11.36 -30.06 4.43
N PHE A 494 -10.33 -30.15 3.59
CA PHE A 494 -9.72 -31.39 3.11
C PHE A 494 -8.28 -31.50 3.60
N ALA A 495 -7.78 -32.72 3.77
CA ALA A 495 -6.36 -32.93 4.03
C ALA A 495 -5.52 -32.46 2.83
N SER A 496 -4.23 -32.23 3.08
CA SER A 496 -3.27 -31.84 2.03
C SER A 496 -3.33 -32.82 0.87
N ASP A 497 -3.37 -32.29 -0.36
CA ASP A 497 -3.32 -33.03 -1.62
C ASP A 497 -4.38 -34.12 -1.82
N SER A 498 -5.40 -34.19 -0.95
CA SER A 498 -6.36 -35.30 -0.89
C SER A 498 -7.49 -35.25 -1.94
N ILE A 499 -7.59 -34.14 -2.71
CA ILE A 499 -8.61 -33.97 -3.75
C ILE A 499 -8.06 -34.49 -5.09
N GLY A 500 -8.77 -35.42 -5.71
CA GLY A 500 -8.45 -35.89 -7.06
C GLY A 500 -8.25 -37.41 -7.16
N PRO A 501 -7.57 -37.86 -8.21
CA PRO A 501 -7.27 -39.27 -8.46
C PRO A 501 -6.46 -39.88 -7.34
N ARG A 502 -6.74 -41.18 -7.07
CA ARG A 502 -6.03 -41.96 -6.07
C ARG A 502 -5.41 -43.20 -6.72
N ASP A 503 -4.34 -43.69 -6.14
CA ASP A 503 -3.71 -44.92 -6.52
C ASP A 503 -4.46 -46.15 -5.99
N ALA A 504 -3.92 -47.36 -6.21
CA ALA A 504 -4.52 -48.60 -5.76
C ALA A 504 -4.52 -48.78 -4.23
N ASN A 505 -3.67 -48.05 -3.51
CA ASN A 505 -3.57 -48.06 -2.05
C ASN A 505 -4.58 -47.03 -1.43
N GLY A 506 -5.11 -46.13 -2.24
CA GLY A 506 -5.98 -45.04 -1.82
C GLY A 506 -5.23 -43.73 -1.56
N ASP A 507 -3.94 -43.66 -1.86
CA ASP A 507 -3.11 -42.47 -1.69
C ASP A 507 -3.28 -41.46 -2.84
N PRO A 508 -3.13 -40.14 -2.62
CA PRO A 508 -3.23 -39.15 -3.66
C PRO A 508 -2.19 -39.35 -4.77
N ARG A 509 -2.65 -39.39 -6.03
CA ARG A 509 -1.77 -39.58 -7.19
C ARG A 509 -1.44 -38.25 -7.91
N GLY A 510 -2.18 -37.19 -7.61
CA GLY A 510 -2.15 -35.97 -8.39
C GLY A 510 -2.80 -36.13 -9.77
N GLY A 511 -2.79 -35.10 -10.56
CA GLY A 511 -3.40 -35.07 -11.88
C GLY A 511 -2.68 -34.20 -12.89
N LEU A 512 -3.22 -34.20 -14.13
CA LEU A 512 -2.77 -33.35 -15.23
C LEU A 512 -3.48 -32.01 -15.25
N SER A 513 -4.54 -31.85 -14.50
CA SER A 513 -5.20 -30.54 -14.37
C SER A 513 -5.76 -30.30 -12.98
N VAL A 514 -5.87 -29.04 -12.62
CA VAL A 514 -6.46 -28.56 -11.37
C VAL A 514 -7.25 -27.28 -11.62
N VAL A 515 -8.42 -27.18 -11.01
CA VAL A 515 -9.15 -25.92 -10.89
C VAL A 515 -9.60 -25.76 -9.45
N GLU A 516 -9.29 -24.62 -8.85
CA GLU A 516 -9.70 -24.23 -7.50
C GLU A 516 -10.36 -22.86 -7.55
N ALA A 517 -11.38 -22.67 -6.73
CA ALA A 517 -11.99 -21.37 -6.52
C ALA A 517 -12.40 -21.21 -5.05
N GLY A 518 -12.26 -20.00 -4.53
CA GLY A 518 -12.60 -19.69 -3.15
C GLY A 518 -13.16 -18.28 -2.99
N VAL A 519 -14.08 -18.14 -2.04
CA VAL A 519 -14.65 -16.86 -1.62
C VAL A 519 -14.62 -16.78 -0.11
N GLU A 520 -14.07 -15.69 0.42
CA GLU A 520 -14.00 -15.42 1.85
C GLU A 520 -14.55 -14.01 2.13
N LEU A 521 -15.48 -13.91 3.06
CA LEU A 521 -15.97 -12.65 3.60
C LEU A 521 -15.32 -12.42 4.96
N ARG A 522 -14.55 -11.34 5.10
CA ARG A 522 -13.86 -10.92 6.31
C ARG A 522 -14.60 -9.76 6.94
N TYR A 523 -14.77 -9.79 8.26
CA TYR A 523 -15.35 -8.71 9.03
C TYR A 523 -14.47 -8.35 10.23
N ARG A 524 -13.97 -7.13 10.30
CA ARG A 524 -13.23 -6.58 11.44
C ARG A 524 -14.22 -6.08 12.47
N ALA A 525 -14.50 -6.91 13.49
CA ALA A 525 -15.47 -6.61 14.54
C ALA A 525 -14.96 -5.54 15.52
N THR A 526 -13.66 -5.59 15.85
CA THR A 526 -12.95 -4.60 16.68
C THR A 526 -11.60 -4.28 16.04
N GLU A 527 -10.80 -3.38 16.63
CA GLU A 527 -9.44 -3.11 16.18
C GLU A 527 -8.54 -4.34 16.22
N THR A 528 -8.79 -5.27 17.15
CA THR A 528 -7.96 -6.45 17.42
C THR A 528 -8.59 -7.76 17.00
N ILE A 529 -9.90 -7.84 16.79
CA ILE A 529 -10.62 -9.08 16.50
C ILE A 529 -11.39 -8.95 15.18
N GLY A 530 -11.23 -9.94 14.32
CA GLY A 530 -12.00 -10.14 13.10
C GLY A 530 -12.59 -11.54 13.02
N LEU A 531 -13.57 -11.68 12.16
CA LEU A 531 -14.23 -12.93 11.81
C LEU A 531 -14.13 -13.16 10.30
N ALA A 532 -14.09 -14.40 9.88
CA ALA A 532 -14.16 -14.77 8.47
C ALA A 532 -15.12 -15.95 8.28
N VAL A 533 -15.80 -15.96 7.15
CA VAL A 533 -16.56 -17.11 6.66
C VAL A 533 -16.17 -17.35 5.21
N PHE A 534 -16.05 -18.61 4.82
CA PHE A 534 -15.56 -18.95 3.50
C PHE A 534 -16.17 -20.22 2.94
N THR A 535 -16.13 -20.31 1.63
CA THR A 535 -16.36 -21.53 0.87
C THR A 535 -15.32 -21.65 -0.23
N GLU A 536 -14.82 -22.84 -0.42
CA GLU A 536 -13.78 -23.16 -1.41
C GLU A 536 -14.13 -24.45 -2.11
N GLY A 537 -13.76 -24.56 -3.37
CA GLY A 537 -13.98 -25.77 -4.14
C GLY A 537 -12.80 -26.07 -5.05
N GLY A 538 -12.55 -27.34 -5.31
CA GLY A 538 -11.49 -27.79 -6.18
C GLY A 538 -11.80 -29.11 -6.86
N ILE A 539 -11.11 -29.32 -7.97
CA ILE A 539 -11.10 -30.55 -8.74
C ILE A 539 -9.70 -30.78 -9.30
N VAL A 540 -9.25 -32.01 -9.28
CA VAL A 540 -8.02 -32.50 -9.93
C VAL A 540 -8.40 -33.68 -10.82
N ASP A 541 -7.87 -33.69 -12.05
CA ASP A 541 -8.23 -34.70 -13.04
C ASP A 541 -6.98 -35.21 -13.78
N ASP A 542 -7.03 -36.47 -14.27
CA ASP A 542 -5.93 -37.12 -15.05
C ASP A 542 -5.90 -36.67 -16.50
N ILE A 543 -6.77 -35.81 -16.94
CA ILE A 543 -6.77 -35.22 -18.28
C ILE A 543 -6.37 -33.73 -18.21
N PRO A 544 -5.75 -33.16 -19.27
CA PRO A 544 -5.27 -31.77 -19.26
C PRO A 544 -6.35 -30.70 -19.10
N VAL A 545 -7.61 -31.02 -19.40
CA VAL A 545 -8.75 -30.13 -19.22
C VAL A 545 -9.76 -30.83 -18.31
N PRO A 546 -9.95 -30.35 -17.06
CA PRO A 546 -10.78 -31.04 -16.09
C PRO A 546 -12.28 -30.93 -16.43
N ASP A 547 -13.07 -31.94 -16.06
CA ASP A 547 -14.52 -31.85 -16.09
C ASP A 547 -15.02 -31.07 -14.89
N VAL A 548 -15.07 -29.73 -15.02
CA VAL A 548 -15.51 -28.80 -13.96
C VAL A 548 -17.00 -28.95 -13.57
N ILE A 549 -17.76 -29.79 -14.26
CA ILE A 549 -19.15 -30.12 -13.92
C ILE A 549 -19.20 -31.43 -13.11
N GLY A 550 -18.09 -32.20 -13.11
CA GLY A 550 -17.98 -33.49 -12.48
C GLY A 550 -17.89 -33.45 -10.95
N ASP A 551 -16.88 -34.08 -10.39
CA ASP A 551 -16.73 -34.31 -8.95
C ASP A 551 -16.02 -33.15 -8.22
N VAL A 552 -16.55 -31.94 -8.28
CA VAL A 552 -16.01 -30.77 -7.54
C VAL A 552 -16.15 -31.00 -6.04
N ARG A 553 -15.03 -31.00 -5.34
CA ARG A 553 -14.96 -31.13 -3.88
C ARG A 553 -15.08 -29.75 -3.25
N GLN A 554 -16.06 -29.56 -2.35
CA GLN A 554 -16.34 -28.27 -1.72
C GLN A 554 -16.15 -28.31 -0.21
N GLY A 555 -15.42 -27.33 0.33
CA GLY A 555 -15.25 -27.07 1.74
C GLY A 555 -15.94 -25.77 2.15
N VAL A 556 -16.40 -25.74 3.40
CA VAL A 556 -16.94 -24.55 4.04
C VAL A 556 -16.36 -24.37 5.43
N GLY A 557 -16.19 -23.14 5.87
CA GLY A 557 -15.64 -22.89 7.16
C GLY A 557 -15.83 -21.47 7.68
N ALA A 558 -15.38 -21.30 8.91
CA ALA A 558 -15.35 -20.01 9.58
C ALA A 558 -14.04 -19.88 10.38
N GLY A 559 -13.61 -18.65 10.61
CA GLY A 559 -12.39 -18.38 11.35
C GLY A 559 -12.41 -17.09 12.13
N VAL A 560 -11.45 -17.01 13.03
CA VAL A 560 -11.18 -15.83 13.84
C VAL A 560 -9.82 -15.25 13.42
N ARG A 561 -9.73 -13.94 13.44
CA ARG A 561 -8.51 -13.17 13.18
C ARG A 561 -8.16 -12.37 14.42
N PHE A 562 -6.93 -12.46 14.86
CA PHE A 562 -6.39 -11.60 15.91
C PHE A 562 -5.33 -10.68 15.29
N PHE A 563 -5.68 -9.40 15.13
CA PHE A 563 -4.81 -8.40 14.51
C PHE A 563 -3.69 -8.00 15.46
N THR A 564 -2.46 -8.14 14.98
CA THR A 564 -1.24 -7.76 15.70
C THR A 564 -0.41 -6.78 14.85
N PRO A 565 0.58 -6.07 15.42
CA PRO A 565 1.46 -5.20 14.65
C PRO A 565 2.27 -5.91 13.54
N ILE A 566 2.41 -7.23 13.61
CA ILE A 566 3.13 -8.04 12.61
C ILE A 566 2.19 -8.78 11.64
N GLY A 567 0.90 -8.42 11.65
CA GLY A 567 -0.13 -9.06 10.82
C GLY A 567 -1.17 -9.83 11.64
N PRO A 568 -2.28 -10.26 11.00
CA PRO A 568 -3.32 -11.03 11.66
C PRO A 568 -2.87 -12.47 11.93
N ILE A 569 -3.08 -12.96 13.14
CA ILE A 569 -3.03 -14.39 13.46
C ILE A 569 -4.41 -14.95 13.14
N ARG A 570 -4.49 -15.97 12.30
CA ARG A 570 -5.74 -16.62 11.92
C ARG A 570 -5.89 -18.00 12.56
N ALA A 571 -7.14 -18.33 12.88
CA ALA A 571 -7.57 -19.67 13.26
C ALA A 571 -8.82 -20.00 12.46
N ASP A 572 -8.75 -20.96 11.56
CA ASP A 572 -9.83 -21.38 10.67
C ASP A 572 -10.25 -22.81 10.99
N LEU A 573 -11.57 -23.05 11.12
CA LEU A 573 -12.16 -24.37 11.19
C LEU A 573 -12.99 -24.59 9.94
N ALA A 574 -12.72 -25.68 9.24
CA ALA A 574 -13.38 -26.02 7.99
C ALA A 574 -13.81 -27.50 7.95
N ARG A 575 -14.75 -27.79 7.06
CA ARG A 575 -15.25 -29.15 6.83
C ARG A 575 -15.63 -29.35 5.36
N PRO A 576 -15.59 -30.60 4.86
CA PRO A 576 -16.19 -30.93 3.58
C PRO A 576 -17.71 -30.72 3.61
N VAL A 577 -18.30 -30.22 2.51
CA VAL A 577 -19.77 -30.16 2.34
C VAL A 577 -20.32 -31.57 2.20
N GLN A 578 -19.61 -32.42 1.48
CA GLN A 578 -19.91 -33.84 1.33
C GLN A 578 -18.73 -34.64 1.87
N LEU A 579 -18.93 -35.25 3.03
CA LEU A 579 -17.94 -36.11 3.67
C LEU A 579 -17.95 -37.49 3.00
N ARG A 580 -16.79 -38.00 2.61
CA ARG A 580 -16.60 -39.37 2.10
C ARG A 580 -16.01 -40.27 3.17
N SER A 581 -16.12 -41.59 2.95
CA SER A 581 -15.52 -42.57 3.85
C SER A 581 -14.00 -42.42 3.86
N GLY A 582 -13.40 -42.32 5.04
CA GLY A 582 -11.98 -42.11 5.23
C GLY A 582 -11.51 -40.65 5.32
N GLU A 583 -12.41 -39.71 5.12
CA GLU A 583 -12.09 -38.29 5.29
C GLU A 583 -12.37 -37.82 6.72
N ASP A 584 -11.52 -36.90 7.22
CA ASP A 584 -11.77 -36.23 8.49
C ASP A 584 -12.92 -35.24 8.40
N PRO A 585 -13.81 -35.20 9.40
CA PRO A 585 -14.98 -34.32 9.37
C PRO A 585 -14.66 -32.85 9.56
N TYR A 586 -13.50 -32.49 10.10
CA TYR A 586 -13.06 -31.13 10.37
C TYR A 586 -11.55 -30.99 10.23
N GLN A 587 -11.13 -29.83 9.71
CA GLN A 587 -9.73 -29.42 9.64
C GLN A 587 -9.57 -28.06 10.33
N LEU A 588 -8.50 -27.92 11.13
CA LEU A 588 -8.13 -26.68 11.82
C LEU A 588 -6.81 -26.15 11.27
N TYR A 589 -6.77 -24.89 10.96
CA TYR A 589 -5.60 -24.19 10.42
C TYR A 589 -5.23 -23.00 11.29
N LEU A 590 -3.96 -22.90 11.68
CA LEU A 590 -3.42 -21.77 12.45
C LEU A 590 -2.22 -21.20 11.71
N SER A 591 -2.23 -19.90 11.39
CA SER A 591 -1.10 -19.26 10.72
C SER A 591 -1.09 -17.74 10.91
N LEU A 592 0.02 -17.10 10.55
CA LEU A 592 0.15 -15.66 10.42
C LEU A 592 -0.28 -15.23 9.00
N GLY A 593 -0.97 -14.10 8.89
CA GLY A 593 -1.51 -13.58 7.64
C GLY A 593 -2.91 -14.11 7.31
N GLN A 594 -3.48 -13.62 6.22
CA GLN A 594 -4.76 -14.10 5.68
C GLN A 594 -4.55 -15.40 4.87
N ALA A 595 -5.64 -16.07 4.47
CA ALA A 595 -5.56 -17.35 3.76
C ALA A 595 -5.00 -17.19 2.33
N PHE A 596 -5.28 -16.08 1.71
CA PHE A 596 -4.80 -15.67 0.37
C PHE A 596 -4.92 -14.15 0.25
#